data_260d246914ce375fc940008721c4ad66
#
_entry.id   260d246914ce375fc940008721c4ad66
#
_cell.length_a   1.000
_cell.length_b   1.000
_cell.length_c   1.000
_cell.angle_alpha   90.00
_cell.angle_beta   90.00
_cell.angle_gamma   90.00
#
_symmetry.space_group_name_H-M   'P 1'
#
loop_
_entity.id
_entity.type
_entity.pdbx_description
1 polymer ?
#
loop_
_entity_poly.entity_id
_entity_poly.type
_entity_poly.pdbx_seq_one_letter_code
_entity_poly.pdbx_strand_id
1 'polypeptide(L)'
;MTKYTNIANTACLVHVRRYFAQIVKIAGGGAKAASAASVALEARRRIDAMFKVDSKFDDMEPGARKAARDAELRPLMEDFGGMGAGQLPLASPKLALHRALQYAVEFWPYVMNVLEDGHLELSNNVAEQAQRIFVVGRKNWLFSDAPRGARASAAIYSVTTTAKANGLNPRLYVEWLLTEMPNAGELTDEVVDSFLPWSDRVPESCKLDPAAAEKAKEMPDDFIINIDPDAFDDEMANNAEEGL
;
A
#
# COMPACT_ATOMS: atom_id res chain seq x y z
N MET A 1 -15.69 -1.74 -13.88
CA MET A 1 -15.58 -0.57 -14.80
C MET A 1 -15.37 0.67 -13.95
N THR A 2 -14.21 1.32 -14.07
CA THR A 2 -13.91 2.57 -13.35
C THR A 2 -14.76 3.69 -13.94
N LYS A 3 -15.44 4.41 -13.05
CA LYS A 3 -16.30 5.57 -13.39
C LYS A 3 -15.50 6.76 -13.96
N TYR A 4 -14.18 6.71 -13.89
CA TYR A 4 -13.27 7.79 -14.26
C TYR A 4 -12.32 7.30 -15.34
N THR A 5 -12.14 8.11 -16.39
CA THR A 5 -11.31 7.79 -17.57
C THR A 5 -9.86 8.28 -17.46
N ASN A 6 -9.56 9.08 -16.43
CA ASN A 6 -8.27 9.72 -16.20
C ASN A 6 -7.50 9.14 -15.00
N ILE A 7 -7.81 7.91 -14.61
CA ILE A 7 -7.12 7.22 -13.51
C ILE A 7 -6.11 6.24 -14.08
N ALA A 8 -4.84 6.40 -13.74
CA ALA A 8 -3.79 5.41 -13.95
C ALA A 8 -3.66 4.54 -12.69
N ASN A 9 -3.77 3.22 -12.84
CA ASN A 9 -3.54 2.28 -11.74
C ASN A 9 -2.05 2.04 -11.58
N THR A 10 -1.57 1.97 -10.32
CA THR A 10 -0.25 1.48 -9.98
C THR A 10 -0.37 0.16 -9.22
N ALA A 11 0.58 -0.74 -9.43
CA ALA A 11 0.66 -2.00 -8.71
C ALA A 11 1.85 -2.00 -7.73
N CYS A 12 1.65 -2.68 -6.60
CA CYS A 12 2.63 -2.75 -5.53
C CYS A 12 3.72 -3.78 -5.85
N LEU A 13 4.98 -3.33 -5.91
CA LEU A 13 6.13 -4.19 -6.16
C LEU A 13 6.38 -5.18 -5.00
N VAL A 14 5.96 -4.85 -3.76
CA VAL A 14 6.07 -5.74 -2.60
C VAL A 14 5.25 -7.02 -2.81
N HIS A 15 4.06 -6.91 -3.43
CA HIS A 15 3.25 -8.09 -3.73
C HIS A 15 3.93 -9.00 -4.76
N VAL A 16 4.50 -8.44 -5.82
CA VAL A 16 5.30 -9.22 -6.79
C VAL A 16 6.46 -9.93 -6.08
N ARG A 17 7.19 -9.22 -5.22
CA ARG A 17 8.31 -9.76 -4.43
C ARG A 17 7.88 -10.94 -3.53
N ARG A 18 6.71 -10.84 -2.90
CA ARG A 18 6.20 -11.84 -1.96
C ARG A 18 6.07 -13.22 -2.61
N TYR A 19 5.52 -13.31 -3.80
CA TYR A 19 5.40 -14.59 -4.52
C TYR A 19 6.75 -15.28 -4.70
N PHE A 20 7.78 -14.55 -5.10
CA PHE A 20 9.12 -15.14 -5.26
C PHE A 20 9.77 -15.49 -3.91
N ALA A 21 9.57 -14.67 -2.88
CA ALA A 21 10.08 -14.93 -1.55
C ALA A 21 9.51 -16.23 -0.94
N GLN A 22 8.23 -16.50 -1.14
CA GLN A 22 7.59 -17.75 -0.70
C GLN A 22 8.20 -18.98 -1.36
N ILE A 23 8.47 -18.94 -2.67
CA ILE A 23 9.11 -20.05 -3.38
C ILE A 23 10.50 -20.34 -2.80
N VAL A 24 11.29 -19.31 -2.55
CA VAL A 24 12.62 -19.46 -1.94
C VAL A 24 12.53 -20.06 -0.53
N LYS A 25 11.52 -19.68 0.26
CA LYS A 25 11.30 -20.18 1.62
C LYS A 25 10.90 -21.67 1.64
N ILE A 26 10.10 -22.11 0.67
CA ILE A 26 9.52 -23.46 0.61
C ILE A 26 10.43 -24.45 -0.15
N ALA A 27 11.46 -23.98 -0.87
CA ALA A 27 12.34 -24.80 -1.69
C ALA A 27 13.08 -25.88 -0.88
N GLY A 28 12.41 -26.98 -0.66
CA GLY A 28 12.95 -28.23 -0.13
C GLY A 28 13.35 -29.17 -1.27
N GLY A 29 14.41 -29.96 -1.10
CA GLY A 29 15.24 -30.69 -2.04
C GLY A 29 14.57 -31.40 -3.22
N GLY A 30 15.19 -31.22 -4.36
CA GLY A 30 14.93 -31.85 -5.66
C GLY A 30 15.41 -30.94 -6.80
N ALA A 31 15.93 -31.51 -7.91
CA ALA A 31 16.53 -30.72 -8.99
C ALA A 31 15.55 -29.68 -9.61
N LYS A 32 14.27 -30.01 -9.76
CA LYS A 32 13.25 -29.07 -10.24
C LYS A 32 12.92 -27.97 -9.24
N ALA A 33 12.88 -28.30 -7.96
CA ALA A 33 12.67 -27.33 -6.87
C ALA A 33 13.90 -26.41 -6.77
N ALA A 34 15.11 -26.91 -6.91
CA ALA A 34 16.33 -26.13 -6.91
C ALA A 34 16.39 -25.14 -8.11
N SER A 35 15.97 -25.55 -9.29
CA SER A 35 15.90 -24.68 -10.48
C SER A 35 14.85 -23.57 -10.30
N ALA A 36 13.64 -23.93 -9.84
CA ALA A 36 12.59 -22.94 -9.56
C ALA A 36 13.02 -21.93 -8.46
N ALA A 37 13.69 -22.43 -7.40
CA ALA A 37 14.22 -21.58 -6.35
C ALA A 37 15.33 -20.65 -6.84
N SER A 38 16.16 -21.09 -7.77
CA SER A 38 17.21 -20.25 -8.38
C SER A 38 16.62 -19.07 -9.14
N VAL A 39 15.59 -19.30 -9.99
CA VAL A 39 14.89 -18.24 -10.72
C VAL A 39 14.18 -17.30 -9.73
N ALA A 40 13.49 -17.85 -8.74
CA ALA A 40 12.80 -17.05 -7.73
C ALA A 40 13.77 -16.21 -6.87
N LEU A 41 14.94 -16.75 -6.53
CA LEU A 41 15.98 -16.02 -5.81
C LEU A 41 16.53 -14.86 -6.65
N GLU A 42 16.79 -15.10 -7.93
CA GLU A 42 17.24 -14.07 -8.84
C GLU A 42 16.18 -12.97 -9.01
N ALA A 43 14.92 -13.34 -9.22
CA ALA A 43 13.81 -12.39 -9.27
C ALA A 43 13.74 -11.52 -8.02
N ARG A 44 13.82 -12.15 -6.83
CA ARG A 44 13.82 -11.43 -5.56
C ARG A 44 15.01 -10.47 -5.44
N ARG A 45 16.22 -10.90 -5.80
CA ARG A 45 17.43 -10.04 -5.75
C ARG A 45 17.28 -8.79 -6.64
N ARG A 46 16.72 -8.94 -7.84
CA ARG A 46 16.50 -7.82 -8.75
C ARG A 46 15.48 -6.84 -8.16
N ILE A 47 14.39 -7.35 -7.59
CA ILE A 47 13.39 -6.49 -6.91
C ILE A 47 14.00 -5.80 -5.69
N ASP A 48 14.81 -6.51 -4.88
CA ASP A 48 15.51 -5.92 -3.73
C ASP A 48 16.48 -4.80 -4.17
N ALA A 49 17.13 -4.96 -5.34
CA ALA A 49 17.98 -3.92 -5.92
C ALA A 49 17.18 -2.68 -6.35
N MET A 50 15.95 -2.85 -6.89
CA MET A 50 15.07 -1.72 -7.23
C MET A 50 14.70 -0.91 -6.00
N PHE A 51 14.29 -1.57 -4.90
CA PHE A 51 14.02 -0.88 -3.63
C PHE A 51 15.24 -0.14 -3.10
N LYS A 52 16.42 -0.77 -3.17
CA LYS A 52 17.68 -0.15 -2.74
C LYS A 52 18.06 1.07 -3.58
N VAL A 53 17.75 1.07 -4.87
CA VAL A 53 17.99 2.24 -5.73
C VAL A 53 16.98 3.33 -5.42
N ASP A 54 15.69 2.99 -5.33
CA ASP A 54 14.63 3.97 -5.09
C ASP A 54 14.77 4.68 -3.74
N SER A 55 15.22 3.97 -2.70
CA SER A 55 15.43 4.56 -1.37
C SER A 55 16.50 5.66 -1.31
N LYS A 56 17.34 5.81 -2.33
CA LYS A 56 18.26 6.95 -2.43
C LYS A 56 17.55 8.25 -2.77
N PHE A 57 16.32 8.17 -3.25
CA PHE A 57 15.53 9.28 -3.78
C PHE A 57 14.41 9.73 -2.84
N ASP A 58 14.31 9.14 -1.64
CA ASP A 58 13.20 9.37 -0.70
C ASP A 58 13.07 10.84 -0.28
N ASP A 59 14.21 11.54 -0.12
CA ASP A 59 14.24 12.95 0.29
C ASP A 59 14.22 13.93 -0.90
N MET A 60 14.09 13.44 -2.14
CA MET A 60 14.08 14.30 -3.32
C MET A 60 12.71 14.88 -3.59
N GLU A 61 12.70 16.13 -4.12
CA GLU A 61 11.49 16.72 -4.68
C GLU A 61 10.94 15.86 -5.83
N PRO A 62 9.61 15.77 -6.00
CA PRO A 62 8.97 14.83 -6.92
C PRO A 62 9.50 14.89 -8.36
N GLY A 63 9.77 16.09 -8.88
CA GLY A 63 10.33 16.26 -10.22
C GLY A 63 11.75 15.70 -10.35
N ALA A 64 12.60 15.92 -9.35
CA ALA A 64 13.95 15.38 -9.28
C ALA A 64 13.93 13.85 -9.07
N ARG A 65 13.02 13.37 -8.20
CA ARG A 65 12.81 11.93 -7.95
C ARG A 65 12.41 11.20 -9.23
N LYS A 66 11.49 11.77 -10.02
CA LYS A 66 11.11 11.22 -11.32
C LYS A 66 12.31 11.11 -12.26
N ALA A 67 13.10 12.17 -12.40
CA ALA A 67 14.28 12.18 -13.27
C ALA A 67 15.34 11.14 -12.83
N ALA A 68 15.59 11.00 -11.53
CA ALA A 68 16.50 10.02 -10.97
C ALA A 68 15.99 8.58 -11.19
N ARG A 69 14.70 8.33 -11.03
CA ARG A 69 14.06 7.06 -11.35
C ARG A 69 14.18 6.71 -12.82
N ASP A 70 13.96 7.66 -13.72
CA ASP A 70 14.13 7.44 -15.16
C ASP A 70 15.58 7.05 -15.52
N ALA A 71 16.56 7.62 -14.82
CA ALA A 71 17.97 7.35 -15.07
C ALA A 71 18.47 6.04 -14.45
N GLU A 72 18.13 5.75 -13.19
CA GLU A 72 18.71 4.64 -12.42
C GLU A 72 17.75 3.46 -12.21
N LEU A 73 16.46 3.71 -12.02
CA LEU A 73 15.47 2.66 -11.69
C LEU A 73 14.87 2.03 -12.94
N ARG A 74 14.52 2.83 -13.96
CA ARG A 74 13.91 2.34 -15.21
C ARG A 74 14.68 1.18 -15.85
N PRO A 75 16.01 1.23 -16.04
CA PRO A 75 16.76 0.13 -16.64
C PRO A 75 16.62 -1.17 -15.86
N LEU A 76 16.58 -1.11 -14.51
CA LEU A 76 16.40 -2.29 -13.67
C LEU A 76 15.00 -2.88 -13.81
N MET A 77 13.98 -2.03 -13.91
CA MET A 77 12.61 -2.44 -14.08
C MET A 77 12.38 -3.08 -15.46
N GLU A 78 12.93 -2.50 -16.52
CA GLU A 78 12.87 -3.05 -17.89
C GLU A 78 13.56 -4.40 -18.00
N ASP A 79 14.76 -4.53 -17.40
CA ASP A 79 15.50 -5.78 -17.35
C ASP A 79 14.73 -6.89 -16.62
N PHE A 80 14.09 -6.58 -15.50
CA PHE A 80 13.23 -7.52 -14.79
C PHE A 80 12.01 -7.92 -15.61
N GLY A 81 11.34 -6.97 -16.25
CA GLY A 81 10.19 -7.24 -17.13
C GLY A 81 10.56 -8.19 -18.26
N GLY A 82 11.72 -7.98 -18.90
CA GLY A 82 12.29 -8.86 -19.92
C GLY A 82 12.59 -10.27 -19.39
N MET A 83 13.20 -10.36 -18.20
CA MET A 83 13.45 -11.64 -17.53
C MET A 83 12.14 -12.38 -17.23
N GLY A 84 11.14 -11.71 -16.67
CA GLY A 84 9.84 -12.30 -16.34
C GLY A 84 9.14 -12.87 -17.58
N ALA A 85 9.07 -12.11 -18.66
CA ALA A 85 8.49 -12.51 -19.92
C ALA A 85 9.24 -13.71 -20.56
N GLY A 86 10.58 -13.73 -20.46
CA GLY A 86 11.40 -14.81 -20.98
C GLY A 86 11.32 -16.11 -20.17
N GLN A 87 11.14 -16.02 -18.85
CA GLN A 87 11.05 -17.20 -17.97
C GLN A 87 9.65 -17.82 -17.90
N LEU A 88 8.60 -17.05 -18.12
CA LEU A 88 7.21 -17.52 -18.01
C LEU A 88 6.91 -18.74 -18.92
N PRO A 89 7.28 -18.75 -20.21
CA PRO A 89 7.05 -19.92 -21.08
C PRO A 89 7.82 -21.17 -20.67
N LEU A 90 8.94 -21.00 -19.96
CA LEU A 90 9.80 -22.10 -19.50
C LEU A 90 9.33 -22.73 -18.20
N ALA A 91 8.50 -22.02 -17.44
CA ALA A 91 7.98 -22.51 -16.17
C ALA A 91 6.75 -23.40 -16.37
N SER A 92 6.75 -24.58 -15.75
CA SER A 92 5.59 -25.48 -15.80
C SER A 92 4.36 -24.83 -15.16
N PRO A 93 3.17 -24.83 -15.82
CA PRO A 93 1.94 -24.20 -15.33
C PRO A 93 1.47 -24.68 -13.94
N LYS A 94 1.88 -25.91 -13.54
CA LYS A 94 1.51 -26.50 -12.24
C LYS A 94 2.38 -26.02 -11.07
N LEU A 95 3.45 -25.26 -11.34
CA LEU A 95 4.41 -24.84 -10.32
C LEU A 95 4.09 -23.43 -9.78
N ALA A 96 4.38 -23.21 -8.51
CA ALA A 96 4.28 -21.90 -7.89
C ALA A 96 5.10 -20.82 -8.63
N LEU A 97 6.24 -21.20 -9.23
CA LEU A 97 7.04 -20.29 -10.04
C LEU A 97 6.28 -19.74 -11.26
N HIS A 98 5.48 -20.59 -11.95
CA HIS A 98 4.67 -20.13 -13.09
C HIS A 98 3.67 -19.07 -12.64
N ARG A 99 2.95 -19.31 -11.54
CA ARG A 99 1.99 -18.34 -10.99
C ARG A 99 2.67 -17.03 -10.59
N ALA A 100 3.84 -17.11 -9.96
CA ALA A 100 4.62 -15.91 -9.59
C ALA A 100 5.05 -15.11 -10.82
N LEU A 101 5.55 -15.77 -11.85
CA LEU A 101 5.96 -15.13 -13.11
C LEU A 101 4.74 -14.57 -13.87
N GLN A 102 3.64 -15.32 -13.93
CA GLN A 102 2.41 -14.86 -14.56
C GLN A 102 1.89 -13.60 -13.88
N TYR A 103 1.80 -13.60 -12.56
CA TYR A 103 1.42 -12.42 -11.78
C TYR A 103 2.36 -11.24 -12.06
N ALA A 104 3.67 -11.48 -12.02
CA ALA A 104 4.66 -10.44 -12.29
C ALA A 104 4.48 -9.84 -13.71
N VAL A 105 4.33 -10.67 -14.74
CA VAL A 105 4.18 -10.21 -16.14
C VAL A 105 2.85 -9.46 -16.33
N GLU A 106 1.75 -9.97 -15.75
CA GLU A 106 0.43 -9.36 -15.88
C GLU A 106 0.38 -7.97 -15.21
N PHE A 107 0.96 -7.83 -14.02
CA PHE A 107 0.92 -6.57 -13.28
C PHE A 107 2.08 -5.62 -13.59
N TRP A 108 3.10 -6.07 -14.35
CA TRP A 108 4.28 -5.27 -14.64
C TRP A 108 4.00 -3.92 -15.28
N PRO A 109 3.09 -3.79 -16.27
CA PRO A 109 2.73 -2.49 -16.83
C PRO A 109 2.23 -1.50 -15.78
N TYR A 110 1.50 -1.97 -14.77
CA TYR A 110 1.01 -1.13 -13.68
C TYR A 110 2.12 -0.79 -12.66
N VAL A 111 3.09 -1.70 -12.43
CA VAL A 111 4.27 -1.39 -11.60
C VAL A 111 5.11 -0.31 -12.26
N MET A 112 5.28 -0.34 -13.57
CA MET A 112 6.03 0.66 -14.34
C MET A 112 5.44 2.08 -14.23
N ASN A 113 4.15 2.23 -13.93
CA ASN A 113 3.51 3.54 -13.77
C ASN A 113 4.10 4.38 -12.62
N VAL A 114 4.86 3.78 -11.70
CA VAL A 114 5.62 4.52 -10.67
C VAL A 114 6.61 5.51 -11.27
N LEU A 115 7.07 5.28 -12.49
CA LEU A 115 8.00 6.14 -13.20
C LEU A 115 7.34 7.40 -13.79
N GLU A 116 6.02 7.46 -13.85
CA GLU A 116 5.29 8.59 -14.44
C GLU A 116 5.21 9.79 -13.50
N ASP A 117 5.24 9.55 -12.18
CA ASP A 117 5.13 10.61 -11.18
C ASP A 117 6.04 10.32 -9.97
N GLY A 118 6.85 11.29 -9.57
CA GLY A 118 7.76 11.19 -8.43
C GLY A 118 7.06 11.11 -7.06
N HIS A 119 5.76 11.42 -6.95
CA HIS A 119 4.98 11.22 -5.73
C HIS A 119 4.61 9.75 -5.49
N LEU A 120 4.62 8.93 -6.54
CA LEU A 120 4.21 7.53 -6.42
C LEU A 120 5.29 6.70 -5.71
N GLU A 121 4.84 5.71 -4.94
CA GLU A 121 5.69 4.79 -4.22
C GLU A 121 5.73 3.41 -4.90
N LEU A 122 6.86 2.69 -4.80
CA LEU A 122 7.00 1.31 -5.27
C LEU A 122 6.12 0.33 -4.47
N SER A 123 5.65 0.74 -3.29
CA SER A 123 4.76 -0.04 -2.45
C SER A 123 3.53 0.76 -2.06
N ASN A 124 2.42 0.08 -1.84
CA ASN A 124 1.22 0.70 -1.29
C ASN A 124 1.12 0.55 0.24
N ASN A 125 2.23 0.24 0.92
CA ASN A 125 2.26 0.00 2.37
C ASN A 125 1.65 1.17 3.16
N VAL A 126 1.88 2.42 2.75
CA VAL A 126 1.30 3.60 3.41
C VAL A 126 -0.23 3.57 3.35
N ALA A 127 -0.80 3.26 2.18
CA ALA A 127 -2.25 3.15 2.01
C ALA A 127 -2.82 1.94 2.78
N GLU A 128 -2.11 0.81 2.78
CA GLU A 128 -2.50 -0.37 3.53
C GLU A 128 -2.46 -0.13 5.04
N GLN A 129 -1.44 0.55 5.55
CA GLN A 129 -1.34 0.93 6.96
C GLN A 129 -2.47 1.88 7.38
N ALA A 130 -2.86 2.83 6.52
CA ALA A 130 -3.99 3.70 6.81
C ALA A 130 -5.30 2.92 6.97
N GLN A 131 -5.53 1.89 6.17
CA GLN A 131 -6.70 1.02 6.27
C GLN A 131 -6.60 -0.01 7.41
N ARG A 132 -5.41 -0.35 7.85
CA ARG A 132 -5.16 -1.36 8.88
C ARG A 132 -5.88 -1.07 10.19
N ILE A 133 -5.96 0.20 10.59
CA ILE A 133 -6.68 0.62 11.80
C ILE A 133 -8.15 0.17 11.74
N PHE A 134 -8.79 0.34 10.59
CA PHE A 134 -10.16 -0.12 10.36
C PHE A 134 -10.27 -1.66 10.40
N VAL A 135 -9.35 -2.36 9.72
CA VAL A 135 -9.35 -3.83 9.66
C VAL A 135 -9.08 -4.45 11.03
N VAL A 136 -8.18 -3.89 11.84
CA VAL A 136 -7.94 -4.32 13.22
C VAL A 136 -9.18 -4.06 14.08
N GLY A 137 -9.81 -2.91 13.93
CA GLY A 137 -11.07 -2.57 14.61
C GLY A 137 -12.18 -3.59 14.31
N ARG A 138 -12.25 -4.13 13.08
CA ARG A 138 -13.20 -5.19 12.71
C ARG A 138 -13.18 -6.41 13.65
N LYS A 139 -12.06 -6.72 14.27
CA LYS A 139 -11.98 -7.81 15.25
C LYS A 139 -12.87 -7.58 16.48
N ASN A 140 -13.23 -6.32 16.77
CA ASN A 140 -14.07 -5.95 17.91
C ASN A 140 -15.57 -5.97 17.55
N TRP A 141 -15.94 -5.50 16.33
CA TRP A 141 -17.35 -5.39 15.90
C TRP A 141 -17.75 -6.35 14.77
N LEU A 142 -16.82 -7.12 14.22
CA LEU A 142 -16.96 -8.15 13.18
C LEU A 142 -17.49 -7.62 11.84
N PHE A 143 -18.68 -7.00 11.81
CA PHE A 143 -19.33 -6.48 10.60
C PHE A 143 -20.24 -5.28 10.95
N SER A 144 -20.69 -4.58 9.90
CA SER A 144 -21.69 -3.51 10.03
C SER A 144 -23.06 -4.04 9.59
N ASP A 145 -24.08 -3.91 10.44
CA ASP A 145 -25.43 -4.39 10.16
C ASP A 145 -26.09 -3.72 8.94
N ALA A 146 -25.70 -2.49 8.64
CA ALA A 146 -26.31 -1.71 7.58
C ALA A 146 -25.27 -0.93 6.75
N PRO A 147 -25.53 -0.71 5.44
CA PRO A 147 -24.67 0.11 4.58
C PRO A 147 -24.46 1.54 5.10
N ARG A 148 -25.44 2.11 5.80
CA ARG A 148 -25.31 3.44 6.42
C ARG A 148 -24.29 3.44 7.56
N GLY A 149 -24.30 2.39 8.41
CA GLY A 149 -23.30 2.22 9.47
C GLY A 149 -21.89 2.05 8.92
N ALA A 150 -21.74 1.24 7.86
CA ALA A 150 -20.44 1.08 7.19
C ALA A 150 -19.92 2.41 6.61
N ARG A 151 -20.77 3.22 5.98
CA ARG A 151 -20.41 4.54 5.46
C ARG A 151 -20.03 5.51 6.57
N ALA A 152 -20.78 5.54 7.67
CA ALA A 152 -20.47 6.38 8.82
C ALA A 152 -19.12 6.02 9.43
N SER A 153 -18.86 4.73 9.63
CA SER A 153 -17.57 4.24 10.10
C SER A 153 -16.44 4.66 9.15
N ALA A 154 -16.59 4.44 7.84
CA ALA A 154 -15.59 4.82 6.85
C ALA A 154 -15.30 6.33 6.89
N ALA A 155 -16.33 7.18 7.02
CA ALA A 155 -16.16 8.63 7.12
C ALA A 155 -15.37 9.02 8.38
N ILE A 156 -15.72 8.50 9.54
CA ILE A 156 -15.01 8.79 10.79
C ILE A 156 -13.56 8.32 10.75
N TYR A 157 -13.32 7.10 10.24
CA TYR A 157 -11.94 6.60 10.08
C TYR A 157 -11.14 7.43 9.06
N SER A 158 -11.76 7.88 7.98
CA SER A 158 -11.10 8.78 7.02
C SER A 158 -10.69 10.09 7.68
N VAL A 159 -11.61 10.73 8.40
CA VAL A 159 -11.34 12.00 9.13
C VAL A 159 -10.21 11.82 10.15
N THR A 160 -10.28 10.79 11.00
CA THR A 160 -9.29 10.56 12.05
C THR A 160 -7.92 10.16 11.50
N THR A 161 -7.87 9.36 10.44
CA THR A 161 -6.62 8.94 9.80
C THR A 161 -5.96 10.13 9.09
N THR A 162 -6.75 10.97 8.40
CA THR A 162 -6.25 12.18 7.73
C THR A 162 -5.74 13.20 8.75
N ALA A 163 -6.46 13.40 9.86
CA ALA A 163 -5.98 14.26 10.95
C ALA A 163 -4.62 13.79 11.47
N LYS A 164 -4.46 12.49 11.74
CA LYS A 164 -3.19 11.92 12.20
C LYS A 164 -2.07 12.10 11.17
N ALA A 165 -2.36 11.89 9.87
CA ALA A 165 -1.39 12.08 8.81
C ALA A 165 -0.90 13.54 8.68
N ASN A 166 -1.73 14.51 9.13
CA ASN A 166 -1.39 15.94 9.18
C ASN A 166 -0.86 16.39 10.56
N GLY A 167 -0.39 15.47 11.40
CA GLY A 167 0.22 15.80 12.68
C GLY A 167 -0.77 16.29 13.75
N LEU A 168 -2.06 16.00 13.58
CA LEU A 168 -3.09 16.36 14.54
C LEU A 168 -3.41 15.21 15.50
N ASN A 169 -3.80 15.54 16.72
CA ASN A 169 -4.43 14.61 17.65
C ASN A 169 -5.86 14.35 17.18
N PRO A 170 -6.20 13.12 16.70
CA PRO A 170 -7.49 12.83 16.09
C PRO A 170 -8.68 13.11 17.03
N ARG A 171 -8.50 12.88 18.36
CA ARG A 171 -9.55 13.12 19.35
C ARG A 171 -9.85 14.61 19.47
N LEU A 172 -8.83 15.43 19.66
CA LEU A 172 -8.99 16.87 19.84
C LEU A 172 -9.49 17.54 18.57
N TYR A 173 -9.03 17.08 17.42
CA TYR A 173 -9.50 17.57 16.13
C TYR A 173 -10.98 17.24 15.89
N VAL A 174 -11.43 16.01 16.16
CA VAL A 174 -12.86 15.63 16.03
C VAL A 174 -13.73 16.41 17.05
N GLU A 175 -13.25 16.59 18.29
CA GLU A 175 -13.93 17.40 19.30
C GLU A 175 -14.09 18.85 18.82
N TRP A 176 -13.06 19.45 18.28
CA TRP A 176 -13.09 20.77 17.68
C TRP A 176 -14.07 20.86 16.50
N LEU A 177 -14.03 19.89 15.56
CA LEU A 177 -14.98 19.82 14.46
C LEU A 177 -16.44 19.78 14.91
N LEU A 178 -16.75 18.93 15.90
CA LEU A 178 -18.10 18.78 16.43
C LEU A 178 -18.57 20.02 17.20
N THR A 179 -17.66 20.84 17.71
CA THR A 179 -17.96 22.06 18.43
C THR A 179 -18.17 23.24 17.46
N GLU A 180 -17.25 23.42 16.51
CA GLU A 180 -17.20 24.62 15.68
C GLU A 180 -18.05 24.51 14.40
N MET A 181 -18.09 23.34 13.76
CA MET A 181 -18.79 23.19 12.49
C MET A 181 -20.31 23.43 12.59
N PRO A 182 -21.01 22.97 13.64
CA PRO A 182 -22.43 23.29 13.82
C PRO A 182 -22.73 24.78 13.98
N ASN A 183 -21.75 25.57 14.42
CA ASN A 183 -21.86 27.00 14.69
C ASN A 183 -21.35 27.85 13.51
N ALA A 184 -20.88 27.23 12.43
CA ALA A 184 -20.31 27.95 11.28
C ALA A 184 -21.32 28.59 10.33
N GLY A 185 -22.61 28.38 10.56
CA GLY A 185 -23.69 28.85 9.69
C GLY A 185 -23.89 27.93 8.49
N GLU A 186 -24.04 28.52 7.30
CA GLU A 186 -24.19 27.72 6.07
C GLU A 186 -22.87 27.06 5.69
N LEU A 187 -22.90 25.74 5.46
CA LEU A 187 -21.72 24.95 5.09
C LEU A 187 -21.49 25.05 3.55
N THR A 188 -20.89 26.17 3.11
CA THR A 188 -20.37 26.30 1.74
C THR A 188 -19.05 25.53 1.61
N ASP A 189 -18.60 25.28 0.38
CA ASP A 189 -17.33 24.57 0.14
C ASP A 189 -16.15 25.30 0.81
N GLU A 190 -16.12 26.64 0.78
CA GLU A 190 -15.07 27.43 1.45
C GLU A 190 -15.11 27.28 2.97
N VAL A 191 -16.31 27.21 3.56
CA VAL A 191 -16.46 26.97 5.00
C VAL A 191 -15.97 25.56 5.35
N VAL A 192 -16.34 24.54 4.56
CA VAL A 192 -15.89 23.17 4.77
C VAL A 192 -14.36 23.07 4.62
N ASP A 193 -13.78 23.73 3.60
CA ASP A 193 -12.33 23.77 3.38
C ASP A 193 -11.58 24.37 4.56
N SER A 194 -12.17 25.36 5.25
CA SER A 194 -11.58 25.97 6.45
C SER A 194 -11.50 25.01 7.64
N PHE A 195 -12.20 23.89 7.63
CA PHE A 195 -12.16 22.86 8.66
C PHE A 195 -11.24 21.67 8.32
N LEU A 196 -10.62 21.65 7.13
CA LEU A 196 -9.73 20.57 6.73
C LEU A 196 -8.47 20.50 7.60
N PRO A 197 -7.87 19.32 7.81
CA PRO A 197 -6.75 19.11 8.75
C PRO A 197 -5.51 19.96 8.48
N TRP A 198 -5.36 20.49 7.29
CA TRP A 198 -4.26 21.37 6.87
C TRP A 198 -4.62 22.85 6.83
N SER A 199 -5.83 23.20 7.27
CA SER A 199 -6.27 24.60 7.34
C SER A 199 -5.61 25.35 8.49
N ASP A 200 -5.28 26.62 8.28
CA ASP A 200 -4.76 27.52 9.31
C ASP A 200 -5.77 27.79 10.44
N ARG A 201 -7.05 27.47 10.24
CA ARG A 201 -8.09 27.60 11.25
C ARG A 201 -7.99 26.53 12.34
N VAL A 202 -7.31 25.40 12.08
CA VAL A 202 -7.17 24.33 13.06
C VAL A 202 -6.35 24.81 14.26
N PRO A 203 -6.89 24.79 15.49
CA PRO A 203 -6.20 25.28 16.66
C PRO A 203 -4.89 24.54 16.95
N GLU A 204 -3.92 25.27 17.48
CA GLU A 204 -2.63 24.69 17.90
C GLU A 204 -2.80 23.58 18.95
N SER A 205 -3.85 23.68 19.78
CA SER A 205 -4.20 22.65 20.76
C SER A 205 -4.58 21.31 20.14
N CYS A 206 -4.95 21.28 18.85
CA CYS A 206 -5.22 20.05 18.10
C CYS A 206 -3.95 19.39 17.57
N LYS A 207 -2.80 20.08 17.54
CA LYS A 207 -1.56 19.51 17.04
C LYS A 207 -1.00 18.45 17.99
N LEU A 208 -0.36 17.44 17.42
CA LEU A 208 0.38 16.45 18.21
C LEU A 208 1.63 17.12 18.80
N ASP A 209 1.88 16.87 20.09
CA ASP A 209 3.16 17.19 20.69
C ASP A 209 4.29 16.48 19.90
N PRO A 210 5.30 17.21 19.40
CA PRO A 210 6.44 16.63 18.70
C PRO A 210 7.11 15.48 19.47
N ALA A 211 7.21 15.58 20.79
CA ALA A 211 7.76 14.54 21.65
C ALA A 211 6.88 13.27 21.70
N ALA A 212 5.56 13.44 21.63
CA ALA A 212 4.62 12.32 21.55
C ALA A 212 4.62 11.69 20.15
N ALA A 213 4.82 12.47 19.10
CA ALA A 213 4.95 11.97 17.71
C ALA A 213 6.23 11.13 17.52
N GLU A 214 7.35 11.53 18.13
CA GLU A 214 8.61 10.78 18.10
C GLU A 214 8.48 9.43 18.83
N LYS A 215 7.89 9.43 20.04
CA LYS A 215 7.60 8.20 20.79
C LYS A 215 6.65 7.24 20.04
N ALA A 216 5.73 7.77 19.24
CA ALA A 216 4.83 6.94 18.44
C ALA A 216 5.56 6.25 17.28
N LYS A 217 6.68 6.81 16.79
CA LYS A 217 7.56 6.18 15.80
C LYS A 217 8.47 5.10 16.42
N GLU A 218 8.81 5.25 17.70
CA GLU A 218 9.65 4.30 18.44
C GLU A 218 8.86 3.10 18.99
N MET A 219 7.52 3.09 18.88
CA MET A 219 6.76 1.89 19.26
C MET A 219 7.19 0.72 18.38
N PRO A 220 7.65 -0.40 18.97
CA PRO A 220 8.11 -1.55 18.22
C PRO A 220 7.01 -2.06 17.29
N ASP A 221 7.40 -2.53 16.12
CA ASP A 221 6.53 -3.21 15.15
C ASP A 221 5.81 -4.44 15.76
N ASP A 222 6.19 -4.88 16.94
CA ASP A 222 5.62 -6.01 17.70
C ASP A 222 4.20 -5.76 18.22
N PHE A 223 3.73 -4.52 18.26
CA PHE A 223 2.31 -4.20 18.44
C PHE A 223 1.50 -4.39 17.15
N ILE A 224 2.18 -4.67 16.07
CA ILE A 224 1.61 -5.15 14.84
C ILE A 224 1.19 -6.59 15.09
N ILE A 225 -0.09 -6.80 15.43
CA ILE A 225 -0.71 -8.12 15.41
C ILE A 225 -0.27 -8.77 14.10
N ASN A 226 0.47 -9.86 14.21
CA ASN A 226 0.92 -10.67 13.09
C ASN A 226 -0.34 -11.25 12.43
N ILE A 227 -1.00 -10.43 11.61
CA ILE A 227 -2.06 -10.90 10.73
C ILE A 227 -1.29 -11.63 9.65
N ASP A 228 -1.41 -12.96 9.69
CA ASP A 228 -0.92 -13.81 8.61
C ASP A 228 -1.48 -13.23 7.30
N PRO A 229 -0.63 -12.65 6.44
CA PRO A 229 -1.12 -12.08 5.19
C PRO A 229 -1.69 -13.15 4.27
N ASP A 230 -1.35 -14.43 4.51
CA ASP A 230 -1.82 -15.57 3.73
C ASP A 230 -3.24 -15.98 4.14
N ALA A 231 -3.74 -15.60 5.32
CA ALA A 231 -5.12 -15.88 5.75
C ALA A 231 -6.20 -15.15 4.93
N PHE A 232 -5.83 -14.11 4.15
CA PHE A 232 -6.75 -13.41 3.25
C PHE A 232 -6.77 -14.00 1.83
N ASP A 233 -5.66 -14.61 1.39
CA ASP A 233 -5.57 -15.19 0.04
C ASP A 233 -6.29 -16.54 -0.04
N ASP A 234 -6.39 -17.30 1.06
CA ASP A 234 -7.12 -18.58 1.12
C ASP A 234 -8.65 -18.38 1.02
N GLU A 235 -9.22 -17.30 1.56
CA GLU A 235 -10.65 -17.00 1.39
C GLU A 235 -11.00 -16.56 -0.04
N MET A 236 -10.11 -15.85 -0.72
CA MET A 236 -10.33 -15.43 -2.12
C MET A 236 -10.13 -16.58 -3.11
N ALA A 237 -9.22 -17.52 -2.83
CA ALA A 237 -9.01 -18.70 -3.65
C ALA A 237 -10.19 -19.70 -3.54
N ASN A 238 -10.74 -19.90 -2.36
CA ASN A 238 -11.90 -20.78 -2.14
C ASN A 238 -13.19 -20.22 -2.76
N ASN A 239 -13.41 -18.90 -2.73
CA ASN A 239 -14.58 -18.29 -3.37
C ASN A 239 -14.51 -18.27 -4.91
N ALA A 240 -13.34 -18.46 -5.51
CA ALA A 240 -13.19 -18.60 -6.96
C ALA A 240 -13.50 -20.02 -7.46
N GLU A 241 -13.41 -21.05 -6.60
CA GLU A 241 -13.74 -22.44 -6.94
C GLU A 241 -15.23 -22.78 -6.73
N GLU A 242 -15.97 -22.02 -5.91
CA GLU A 242 -17.40 -22.23 -5.69
C GLU A 242 -18.31 -21.46 -6.66
N GLY A 243 -17.76 -20.71 -7.60
CA GLY A 243 -18.45 -19.83 -8.56
C GLY A 243 -18.50 -20.34 -10.01
N LEU A 244 -18.42 -21.68 -10.25
CA LEU A 244 -18.62 -22.33 -11.57
C LEU A 244 -19.81 -23.29 -11.50
#